data_83589dc06198832656759c0718c8a1dd
#
_entry.id   83589dc06198832656759c0718c8a1dd
#
_cell.length_a   1.000
_cell.length_b   1.000
_cell.length_c   1.000
_cell.angle_alpha   90.00
_cell.angle_beta   90.00
_cell.angle_gamma   90.00
#
_symmetry.space_group_name_H-M   'P 1'
#
loop_
_entity.id
_entity.type
_entity.pdbx_description
1 polymer ?
#
loop_
_entity_poly.entity_id
_entity_poly.type
_entity_poly.pdbx_seq_one_letter_code
_entity_poly.pdbx_strand_id
1 'polypeptide(L)'
;MNIYTSHQKLLKNGLLFGALLLGLGLSVKEATPAKAVTANFNGPVYRLYNPNSGEHVYTMGLTEKNNLVHLGWGYEGVLADSYYNYPGINYIKIPVYRLYNSQSGQHLYTKNTYEVSSLRTKGWSNEGIVFYDSSNCPPGSILTVYRRYNPNNGQHFFTNNF
;
A
#
# COMPACT_ATOMS: atom_id res chain seq x y z
N MET A 1 10.71 -40.48 -16.75
CA MET A 1 11.95 -39.71 -16.62
C MET A 1 11.56 -38.38 -16.02
N ASN A 2 11.84 -38.22 -14.71
CA ASN A 2 11.23 -37.19 -13.84
C ASN A 2 12.05 -35.90 -13.88
N ILE A 3 11.45 -34.81 -14.37
CA ILE A 3 12.09 -33.47 -14.49
C ILE A 3 11.79 -32.60 -13.24
N TYR A 4 11.33 -33.21 -12.13
CA TYR A 4 10.86 -32.45 -10.94
C TYR A 4 11.89 -32.31 -9.82
N THR A 5 13.14 -32.72 -10.00
CA THR A 5 14.12 -32.75 -8.90
C THR A 5 15.23 -31.71 -8.97
N SER A 6 15.25 -30.78 -9.92
CA SER A 6 16.35 -29.81 -10.03
C SER A 6 16.10 -28.41 -9.42
N HIS A 7 14.86 -28.06 -9.10
CA HIS A 7 14.55 -26.72 -8.56
C HIS A 7 14.52 -26.60 -7.03
N GLN A 8 14.60 -27.72 -6.30
CA GLN A 8 14.58 -27.68 -4.83
C GLN A 8 15.98 -27.58 -4.18
N LYS A 9 17.06 -27.66 -4.94
CA LYS A 9 18.44 -27.64 -4.40
C LYS A 9 19.12 -26.28 -4.36
N LEU A 10 18.51 -25.23 -4.88
CA LEU A 10 19.11 -23.89 -4.94
C LEU A 10 18.72 -22.96 -3.78
N LEU A 11 17.85 -23.41 -2.87
CA LEU A 11 17.38 -22.60 -1.74
C LEU A 11 18.01 -22.98 -0.39
N LYS A 12 18.98 -23.90 -0.34
CA LYS A 12 19.61 -24.34 0.92
C LYS A 12 21.04 -23.92 1.14
N ASN A 13 21.67 -23.22 0.23
CA ASN A 13 22.99 -22.66 0.45
C ASN A 13 22.87 -21.13 0.61
N GLY A 14 22.42 -20.72 1.81
CA GLY A 14 22.65 -19.39 2.31
C GLY A 14 24.16 -19.19 2.43
N LEU A 15 24.78 -18.64 1.40
CA LEU A 15 26.15 -18.16 1.48
C LEU A 15 26.18 -17.00 2.47
N LEU A 16 26.76 -17.28 3.62
CA LEU A 16 27.31 -16.29 4.54
C LEU A 16 28.41 -15.54 3.79
N PHE A 17 28.07 -14.47 3.10
CA PHE A 17 29.07 -13.47 2.71
C PHE A 17 29.33 -12.58 3.91
N GLY A 18 30.28 -12.99 4.73
CA GLY A 18 30.98 -12.11 5.63
C GLY A 18 31.75 -11.10 4.81
N ALA A 19 31.11 -10.00 4.43
CA ALA A 19 31.82 -8.84 3.93
C ALA A 19 32.41 -8.10 5.13
N LEU A 20 33.72 -8.26 5.30
CA LEU A 20 34.56 -7.38 6.09
C LEU A 20 34.56 -6.01 5.42
N LEU A 21 33.61 -5.15 5.73
CA LEU A 21 33.59 -3.75 5.32
C LEU A 21 34.33 -2.91 6.35
N LEU A 22 35.58 -2.63 6.02
CA LEU A 22 36.37 -1.54 6.60
C LEU A 22 35.59 -0.22 6.46
N GLY A 23 35.24 0.33 7.58
CA GLY A 23 34.94 1.71 7.94
C GLY A 23 34.77 2.75 6.83
N LEU A 24 33.58 2.85 6.29
CA LEU A 24 32.95 4.12 5.90
C LEU A 24 31.53 4.06 6.41
N GLY A 25 31.24 4.85 7.44
CA GLY A 25 29.95 4.93 8.07
C GLY A 25 28.90 5.54 7.16
N LEU A 26 28.45 4.77 6.18
CA LEU A 26 27.17 5.01 5.53
C LEU A 26 26.10 4.48 6.49
N SER A 27 25.65 5.37 7.38
CA SER A 27 24.40 5.19 8.10
C SER A 27 23.31 5.01 7.04
N VAL A 28 22.93 3.78 6.78
CA VAL A 28 21.69 3.48 6.08
C VAL A 28 20.60 3.96 7.04
N LYS A 29 20.18 5.20 6.82
CA LYS A 29 19.03 5.75 7.51
C LYS A 29 17.84 4.91 7.03
N GLU A 30 17.38 3.99 7.88
CA GLU A 30 16.14 3.29 7.64
C GLU A 30 15.09 4.34 7.28
N ALA A 31 14.48 4.18 6.12
CA ALA A 31 13.40 5.06 5.72
C ALA A 31 12.28 4.88 6.74
N THR A 32 12.19 5.82 7.67
CA THR A 32 11.05 5.88 8.58
C THR A 32 9.80 5.92 7.72
N PRO A 33 8.80 5.06 7.97
CA PRO A 33 7.55 5.09 7.23
C PRO A 33 7.01 6.53 7.27
N ALA A 34 6.74 7.09 6.10
CA ALA A 34 6.27 8.46 5.99
C ALA A 34 4.98 8.58 6.79
N LYS A 35 5.04 9.34 7.90
CA LYS A 35 3.88 9.63 8.73
C LYS A 35 2.81 10.22 7.83
N ALA A 36 1.62 9.60 7.79
CA ALA A 36 0.50 10.09 7.00
C ALA A 36 0.28 11.57 7.30
N VAL A 37 0.53 12.41 6.30
CA VAL A 37 0.35 13.86 6.42
C VAL A 37 -1.15 14.08 6.58
N THR A 38 -1.56 14.86 7.57
CA THR A 38 -2.92 15.37 7.73
C THR A 38 -3.20 16.34 6.58
N ALA A 39 -3.43 15.79 5.39
CA ALA A 39 -3.71 16.54 4.19
C ALA A 39 -5.22 16.79 4.09
N ASN A 40 -5.54 17.87 3.39
CA ASN A 40 -6.88 18.17 2.92
C ASN A 40 -7.35 16.97 2.06
N PHE A 41 -8.23 16.12 2.61
CA PHE A 41 -8.63 14.84 2.02
C PHE A 41 -9.60 14.98 0.83
N ASN A 42 -9.49 16.06 0.07
CA ASN A 42 -10.22 16.28 -1.18
C ASN A 42 -9.21 16.21 -2.32
N GLY A 43 -9.35 15.24 -3.20
CA GLY A 43 -8.48 15.12 -4.36
C GLY A 43 -8.17 13.68 -4.77
N PRO A 44 -7.27 13.50 -5.73
CA PRO A 44 -7.01 12.22 -6.34
C PRO A 44 -6.29 11.24 -5.39
N VAL A 45 -6.74 10.00 -5.41
CA VAL A 45 -6.03 8.85 -4.83
C VAL A 45 -5.17 8.24 -5.95
N TYR A 46 -3.87 8.44 -5.86
CA TYR A 46 -2.90 7.90 -6.81
C TYR A 46 -2.67 6.42 -6.57
N ARG A 47 -2.55 5.64 -7.64
CA ARG A 47 -2.17 4.23 -7.62
C ARG A 47 -0.77 4.06 -8.20
N LEU A 48 0.08 3.33 -7.45
CA LEU A 48 1.45 3.02 -7.84
C LEU A 48 1.69 1.53 -7.70
N TYR A 49 2.51 0.98 -8.58
CA TYR A 49 2.88 -0.43 -8.64
C TYR A 49 4.38 -0.61 -8.48
N ASN A 50 4.79 -1.51 -7.60
CA ASN A 50 6.18 -1.90 -7.45
C ASN A 50 6.48 -3.13 -8.31
N PRO A 51 7.27 -3.02 -9.40
CA PRO A 51 7.55 -4.15 -10.27
C PRO A 51 8.42 -5.23 -9.62
N ASN A 52 9.13 -4.91 -8.51
CA ASN A 52 9.99 -5.86 -7.82
C ASN A 52 9.22 -6.73 -6.82
N SER A 53 8.23 -6.16 -6.12
CA SER A 53 7.43 -6.87 -5.11
C SER A 53 6.03 -7.26 -5.56
N GLY A 54 5.54 -6.67 -6.65
CA GLY A 54 4.15 -6.80 -7.11
C GLY A 54 3.16 -6.00 -6.28
N GLU A 55 3.63 -5.21 -5.33
CA GLU A 55 2.79 -4.44 -4.43
C GLU A 55 2.17 -3.21 -5.09
N HIS A 56 0.96 -2.84 -4.62
CA HIS A 56 0.34 -1.57 -4.96
C HIS A 56 0.25 -0.66 -3.74
N VAL A 57 0.63 0.60 -3.93
CA VAL A 57 0.43 1.67 -2.94
C VAL A 57 -0.61 2.66 -3.46
N TYR A 58 -1.49 3.08 -2.54
CA TYR A 58 -2.54 4.07 -2.77
C TYR A 58 -2.33 5.24 -1.84
N THR A 59 -2.23 6.44 -2.38
CA THR A 59 -1.93 7.65 -1.61
C THR A 59 -2.54 8.89 -2.22
N MET A 60 -2.91 9.87 -1.39
CA MET A 60 -3.21 11.24 -1.83
C MET A 60 -1.97 12.14 -1.76
N GLY A 61 -0.90 11.68 -1.12
CA GLY A 61 0.33 12.44 -0.94
C GLY A 61 1.12 12.59 -2.24
N LEU A 62 1.10 13.78 -2.85
CA LEU A 62 1.86 14.05 -4.08
C LEU A 62 3.36 13.82 -3.88
N THR A 63 3.89 14.18 -2.72
CA THR A 63 5.29 13.94 -2.37
C THR A 63 5.61 12.45 -2.30
N GLU A 64 4.76 11.65 -1.64
CA GLU A 64 4.93 10.20 -1.56
C GLU A 64 4.85 9.57 -2.95
N LYS A 65 3.86 9.94 -3.76
CA LYS A 65 3.75 9.50 -5.15
C LYS A 65 5.04 9.78 -5.94
N ASN A 66 5.55 11.01 -5.88
CA ASN A 66 6.75 11.40 -6.62
C ASN A 66 8.00 10.65 -6.13
N ASN A 67 8.13 10.45 -4.83
CA ASN A 67 9.24 9.69 -4.25
C ASN A 67 9.22 8.23 -4.69
N LEU A 68 8.05 7.59 -4.69
CA LEU A 68 7.90 6.21 -5.14
C LEU A 68 8.24 6.07 -6.63
N VAL A 69 7.77 6.99 -7.48
CA VAL A 69 8.14 7.02 -8.91
C VAL A 69 9.67 7.16 -9.07
N HIS A 70 10.29 8.03 -8.29
CA HIS A 70 11.76 8.19 -8.32
C HIS A 70 12.52 6.93 -7.88
N LEU A 71 11.90 6.11 -7.01
CA LEU A 71 12.41 4.81 -6.57
C LEU A 71 12.09 3.66 -7.55
N GLY A 72 11.53 3.95 -8.71
CA GLY A 72 11.25 2.97 -9.76
C GLY A 72 9.87 2.33 -9.70
N TRP A 73 8.94 2.85 -8.90
CA TRP A 73 7.55 2.41 -8.93
C TRP A 73 6.85 2.94 -10.18
N GLY A 74 6.03 2.11 -10.80
CA GLY A 74 5.17 2.51 -11.90
C GLY A 74 3.97 3.33 -11.41
N TYR A 75 3.76 4.53 -11.94
CA TYR A 75 2.55 5.29 -11.70
C TYR A 75 1.44 4.81 -12.64
N GLU A 76 0.35 4.30 -12.08
CA GLU A 76 -0.77 3.72 -12.82
C GLU A 76 -1.99 4.64 -12.94
N GLY A 77 -1.85 5.90 -12.53
CA GLY A 77 -2.91 6.89 -12.65
C GLY A 77 -3.69 7.13 -11.36
N VAL A 78 -4.85 7.75 -11.50
CA VAL A 78 -5.78 8.04 -10.41
C VAL A 78 -6.77 6.89 -10.28
N LEU A 79 -6.85 6.28 -9.09
CA LEU A 79 -7.81 5.22 -8.78
C LEU A 79 -9.23 5.79 -8.64
N ALA A 80 -9.34 6.85 -7.87
CA ALA A 80 -10.59 7.53 -7.53
C ALA A 80 -10.27 8.92 -6.95
N ASP A 81 -11.29 9.79 -6.86
CA ASP A 81 -11.20 10.98 -6.05
C ASP A 81 -11.70 10.68 -4.63
N SER A 82 -10.86 11.00 -3.64
CA SER A 82 -11.27 10.97 -2.25
C SER A 82 -12.19 12.14 -2.00
N TYR A 83 -13.38 11.85 -1.52
CA TYR A 83 -14.37 12.84 -1.11
C TYR A 83 -14.61 13.98 -2.11
N TYR A 84 -15.64 13.86 -2.89
CA TYR A 84 -16.14 14.96 -3.72
C TYR A 84 -17.27 15.70 -2.96
N ASN A 85 -17.09 17.02 -2.77
CA ASN A 85 -18.10 17.84 -2.10
C ASN A 85 -19.14 18.35 -3.12
N TYR A 86 -20.20 17.57 -3.36
CA TYR A 86 -21.33 18.08 -4.12
C TYR A 86 -22.18 18.99 -3.22
N PRO A 87 -22.47 20.25 -3.65
CA PRO A 87 -23.34 21.13 -2.89
C PRO A 87 -24.71 20.50 -2.62
N GLY A 88 -25.17 20.55 -1.37
CA GLY A 88 -26.48 20.05 -0.97
C GLY A 88 -26.54 18.57 -0.59
N ILE A 89 -25.44 17.81 -0.65
CA ILE A 89 -25.39 16.41 -0.19
C ILE A 89 -24.57 16.32 1.09
N ASN A 90 -25.18 15.76 2.12
CA ASN A 90 -24.49 15.50 3.39
C ASN A 90 -23.78 14.15 3.31
N TYR A 91 -22.48 14.17 3.00
CA TYR A 91 -21.65 12.97 2.94
C TYR A 91 -21.13 12.58 4.31
N ILE A 92 -21.17 11.28 4.61
CA ILE A 92 -20.45 10.73 5.76
C ILE A 92 -19.07 10.32 5.28
N LYS A 93 -18.05 10.94 5.85
CA LYS A 93 -16.63 10.60 5.62
C LYS A 93 -16.30 9.32 6.36
N ILE A 94 -15.90 8.29 5.62
CA ILE A 94 -15.50 7.00 6.18
C ILE A 94 -13.98 6.90 6.05
N PRO A 95 -13.22 6.89 7.17
CA PRO A 95 -11.76 6.86 7.10
C PRO A 95 -11.27 5.53 6.54
N VAL A 96 -10.27 5.60 5.66
CA VAL A 96 -9.51 4.45 5.16
C VAL A 96 -8.12 4.50 5.78
N TYR A 97 -7.83 3.49 6.60
CA TYR A 97 -6.55 3.33 7.28
C TYR A 97 -5.58 2.55 6.42
N ARG A 98 -4.30 2.93 6.48
CA ARG A 98 -3.20 2.16 5.90
C ARG A 98 -2.39 1.52 7.03
N LEU A 99 -2.10 0.22 6.89
CA LEU A 99 -1.23 -0.53 7.78
C LEU A 99 -0.06 -1.08 6.98
N TYR A 100 1.11 -1.10 7.60
CA TYR A 100 2.35 -1.63 7.01
C TYR A 100 2.85 -2.83 7.80
N ASN A 101 3.25 -3.88 7.08
CA ASN A 101 3.91 -5.04 7.66
C ASN A 101 5.39 -5.04 7.28
N SER A 102 6.26 -4.77 8.25
CA SER A 102 7.72 -4.70 8.02
C SER A 102 8.35 -6.06 7.68
N GLN A 103 7.69 -7.17 8.00
CA GLN A 103 8.22 -8.51 7.69
C GLN A 103 7.96 -8.90 6.23
N SER A 104 6.81 -8.51 5.68
CA SER A 104 6.46 -8.79 4.28
C SER A 104 6.70 -7.62 3.34
N GLY A 105 6.90 -6.41 3.86
CA GLY A 105 6.99 -5.18 3.08
C GLY A 105 5.66 -4.70 2.50
N GLN A 106 4.54 -5.27 2.92
CA GLN A 106 3.23 -5.03 2.30
C GLN A 106 2.38 -4.02 3.08
N HIS A 107 1.55 -3.28 2.35
CA HIS A 107 0.51 -2.43 2.91
C HIS A 107 -0.88 -3.07 2.78
N LEU A 108 -1.73 -2.81 3.78
CA LEU A 108 -3.14 -3.16 3.78
C LEU A 108 -3.98 -1.92 4.04
N TYR A 109 -5.09 -1.79 3.32
CA TYR A 109 -6.02 -0.66 3.44
C TYR A 109 -7.37 -1.18 3.93
N THR A 110 -7.94 -0.51 4.93
CA THR A 110 -9.22 -0.94 5.51
C THR A 110 -10.00 0.22 6.12
N LYS A 111 -11.33 0.09 6.10
CA LYS A 111 -12.28 0.94 6.84
C LYS A 111 -12.63 0.33 8.20
N ASN A 112 -12.25 -0.93 8.43
CA ASN A 112 -12.65 -1.71 9.60
C ASN A 112 -11.66 -1.51 10.75
N THR A 113 -12.09 -0.82 11.81
CA THR A 113 -11.26 -0.57 13.00
C THR A 113 -10.92 -1.83 13.79
N TYR A 114 -11.75 -2.89 13.71
CA TYR A 114 -11.42 -4.19 14.30
C TYR A 114 -10.26 -4.84 13.55
N GLU A 115 -10.25 -4.75 12.21
CA GLU A 115 -9.13 -5.25 11.39
C GLU A 115 -7.85 -4.48 11.73
N VAL A 116 -7.92 -3.14 11.87
CA VAL A 116 -6.81 -2.31 12.33
C VAL A 116 -6.25 -2.80 13.67
N SER A 117 -7.13 -3.00 14.66
CA SER A 117 -6.72 -3.44 15.99
C SER A 117 -6.10 -4.85 15.97
N SER A 118 -6.73 -5.79 15.25
CA SER A 118 -6.25 -7.16 15.11
C SER A 118 -4.88 -7.24 14.42
N LEU A 119 -4.67 -6.46 13.37
CA LEU A 119 -3.39 -6.45 12.64
C LEU A 119 -2.26 -5.86 13.49
N ARG A 120 -2.55 -4.82 14.28
CA ARG A 120 -1.57 -4.23 15.21
C ARG A 120 -1.06 -5.26 16.23
N THR A 121 -1.93 -6.14 16.76
CA THR A 121 -1.48 -7.22 17.66
C THR A 121 -0.61 -8.27 16.96
N LYS A 122 -0.65 -8.30 15.62
CA LYS A 122 0.16 -9.19 14.78
C LYS A 122 1.43 -8.50 14.22
N GLY A 123 1.81 -7.35 14.79
CA GLY A 123 3.04 -6.64 14.41
C GLY A 123 2.91 -5.68 13.23
N TRP A 124 1.70 -5.41 12.73
CA TRP A 124 1.50 -4.39 11.70
C TRP A 124 1.55 -2.98 12.32
N SER A 125 2.21 -2.07 11.64
CA SER A 125 2.24 -0.64 11.98
C SER A 125 1.04 0.07 11.38
N ASN A 126 0.29 0.83 12.17
CA ASN A 126 -0.78 1.70 11.65
C ASN A 126 -0.19 3.03 11.23
N GLU A 127 -0.25 3.34 9.93
CA GLU A 127 0.24 4.60 9.36
C GLU A 127 -0.81 5.71 9.37
N GLY A 128 -2.02 5.41 9.86
CA GLY A 128 -3.10 6.38 10.00
C GLY A 128 -4.09 6.37 8.84
N ILE A 129 -4.86 7.46 8.74
CA ILE A 129 -5.84 7.66 7.67
C ILE A 129 -5.11 8.20 6.45
N VAL A 130 -5.29 7.57 5.29
CA VAL A 130 -4.63 7.97 4.04
C VAL A 130 -5.58 8.63 3.04
N PHE A 131 -6.87 8.33 3.11
CA PHE A 131 -7.95 9.02 2.40
C PHE A 131 -9.30 8.71 3.06
N TYR A 132 -10.36 9.32 2.57
CA TYR A 132 -11.72 9.02 3.01
C TYR A 132 -12.53 8.44 1.85
N ASP A 133 -13.26 7.41 2.15
CA ASP A 133 -14.41 6.96 1.38
C ASP A 133 -15.65 7.79 1.77
N SER A 134 -16.68 7.77 0.98
CA SER A 134 -17.93 8.46 1.30
C SER A 134 -19.12 7.53 1.19
N SER A 135 -20.09 7.69 2.11
CA SER A 135 -21.40 7.08 1.98
C SER A 135 -22.40 8.11 1.40
N ASN A 136 -23.54 7.62 0.93
CA ASN A 136 -24.63 8.43 0.37
C ASN A 136 -24.27 9.18 -0.93
N CYS A 137 -23.45 8.57 -1.76
CA CYS A 137 -23.16 9.12 -3.06
C CYS A 137 -24.33 8.89 -4.03
N PRO A 138 -24.73 9.88 -4.83
CA PRO A 138 -25.73 9.67 -5.85
C PRO A 138 -25.30 8.57 -6.83
N PRO A 139 -26.22 7.74 -7.32
CA PRO A 139 -25.91 6.74 -8.35
C PRO A 139 -25.19 7.39 -9.54
N GLY A 140 -24.06 6.83 -9.94
CA GLY A 140 -23.24 7.33 -11.05
C GLY A 140 -22.27 8.46 -10.70
N SER A 141 -22.26 8.97 -9.47
CA SER A 141 -21.37 10.06 -9.05
C SER A 141 -19.99 9.60 -8.52
N ILE A 142 -19.84 8.31 -8.21
CA ILE A 142 -18.60 7.74 -7.65
C ILE A 142 -18.31 6.39 -8.29
N LEU A 143 -17.05 6.21 -8.61
CA LEU A 143 -16.50 4.91 -9.01
C LEU A 143 -16.46 4.01 -7.77
N THR A 144 -17.17 2.90 -7.82
CA THR A 144 -17.04 1.86 -6.80
C THR A 144 -15.64 1.28 -6.84
N VAL A 145 -14.95 1.29 -5.70
CA VAL A 145 -13.63 0.69 -5.57
C VAL A 145 -13.78 -0.68 -4.89
N TYR A 146 -13.32 -1.72 -5.57
CA TYR A 146 -13.36 -3.10 -5.10
C TYR A 146 -12.03 -3.48 -4.48
N ARG A 147 -12.05 -4.16 -3.32
CA ARG A 147 -10.88 -4.82 -2.73
C ARG A 147 -10.85 -6.27 -3.22
N ARG A 148 -9.79 -6.65 -3.90
CA ARG A 148 -9.51 -8.00 -4.36
C ARG A 148 -8.38 -8.60 -3.54
N TYR A 149 -8.42 -9.90 -3.29
CA TYR A 149 -7.39 -10.64 -2.58
C TYR A 149 -6.77 -11.68 -3.51
N ASN A 150 -5.44 -11.70 -3.57
CA ASN A 150 -4.70 -12.73 -4.29
C ASN A 150 -4.20 -13.79 -3.30
N PRO A 151 -4.79 -15.01 -3.30
CA PRO A 151 -4.41 -16.05 -2.35
C PRO A 151 -3.00 -16.63 -2.60
N ASN A 152 -2.42 -16.40 -3.78
CA ASN A 152 -1.10 -16.93 -4.12
C ASN A 152 0.05 -16.15 -3.46
N ASN A 153 -0.14 -14.86 -3.22
CA ASN A 153 0.90 -14.00 -2.63
C ASN A 153 0.43 -13.19 -1.41
N GLY A 154 -0.83 -13.34 -1.00
CA GLY A 154 -1.41 -12.65 0.15
C GLY A 154 -1.69 -11.16 -0.07
N GLN A 155 -1.50 -10.65 -1.27
CA GLN A 155 -1.66 -9.23 -1.55
C GLN A 155 -3.11 -8.82 -1.76
N HIS A 156 -3.42 -7.58 -1.41
CA HIS A 156 -4.68 -6.93 -1.71
C HIS A 156 -4.50 -5.89 -2.82
N PHE A 157 -5.43 -5.91 -3.75
CA PHE A 157 -5.48 -4.99 -4.87
C PHE A 157 -6.79 -4.24 -4.88
N PHE A 158 -6.75 -2.93 -5.11
CA PHE A 158 -7.92 -2.08 -5.20
C PHE A 158 -8.09 -1.58 -6.64
N THR A 159 -9.30 -1.70 -7.16
CA THR A 159 -9.62 -1.33 -8.54
C THR A 159 -11.04 -0.79 -8.64
N ASN A 160 -11.26 0.11 -9.58
CA ASN A 160 -12.57 0.59 -9.99
C ASN A 160 -13.13 -0.20 -11.20
N ASN A 161 -12.36 -1.13 -11.75
CA ASN A 161 -12.82 -2.08 -12.77
C ASN A 161 -13.30 -3.37 -12.11
N PHE A 162 -14.45 -3.84 -12.56
CA PHE A 162 -15.04 -5.13 -12.14
C PHE A 162 -14.58 -6.26 -13.06
#